data_a4691b231db5818cc0109a0e58afa23f
#
_entry.id   a4691b231db5818cc0109a0e58afa23f
#
_cell.length_a   1.000
_cell.length_b   1.000
_cell.length_c   1.000
_cell.angle_alpha   90.00
_cell.angle_beta   90.00
_cell.angle_gamma   90.00
#
_symmetry.space_group_name_H-M   'P 1'
#
loop_
_entity.id
_entity.type
_entity.pdbx_description
1 polymer ?
#
loop_
_entity_poly.entity_id
_entity_poly.type
_entity_poly.pdbx_seq_one_letter_code
_entity_poly.pdbx_strand_id
1 'polypeptide(L)'
;MVKNNNKRKKRRLIFAVLLGFIVIVSVVVGILSGGREKVVAVQVEKVQRRDITQIVTGTGKIQPEVEVKISAEVSGEIVELPVKVGQKVKKGQLLVKIKPDFYVARKEAMEANLKSALAQLDIAKANLSKAESEFKRAEELYAKKLISDAEYEATRTAYTVAKAQYASASSAVEQARASLKQAQEDLAKTVIYSPIDGIVTQLNAEVGERVVGTSQMAGTVIMVVADLSKMEARVDISEVDVVHVSIGDTAILSVDALPEKKFKGVVYEISNAAKTKGLGTQEEVVNFEVKIKILDKETALRPGMSVTADIETEKRYNVIAVPIQAVTVRSMKKSSGGKNPESNDEKNTKDDMVEVVFVVKDGVAKAVPVKRGISGETYVEIVDGLKGDEEIVVGSFKAINRELEDGVKVKVLKTKK
;
A
#
# COMPACT_ATOMS: atom_id res chain seq x y z
N MET A 1 71.05 83.49 4.74
CA MET A 1 70.14 82.75 3.87
C MET A 1 68.95 82.29 4.70
N VAL A 2 67.85 83.03 4.61
CA VAL A 2 66.58 82.74 5.26
C VAL A 2 65.57 82.58 4.15
N LYS A 3 64.89 81.46 4.03
CA LYS A 3 63.52 81.30 3.43
C LYS A 3 63.18 79.82 3.31
N ASN A 4 62.25 79.34 4.06
CA ASN A 4 61.14 78.55 3.50
C ASN A 4 60.49 77.68 4.58
N ASN A 5 59.91 78.28 5.63
CA ASN A 5 59.17 77.45 6.60
C ASN A 5 57.66 77.74 6.65
N ASN A 6 57.13 78.67 5.82
CA ASN A 6 55.72 79.04 5.87
C ASN A 6 54.76 78.29 4.90
N LYS A 7 55.32 77.60 3.88
CA LYS A 7 54.44 76.82 2.92
C LYS A 7 54.02 75.45 3.48
N ARG A 8 54.82 74.87 4.39
CA ARG A 8 54.49 73.58 4.99
C ARG A 8 53.40 73.67 6.07
N LYS A 9 53.31 74.78 6.83
CA LYS A 9 52.25 74.98 7.83
C LYS A 9 50.90 75.24 7.19
N LYS A 10 50.78 76.02 6.10
CA LYS A 10 49.55 76.27 5.37
C LYS A 10 48.97 74.98 4.71
N ARG A 11 49.84 74.11 4.16
CA ARG A 11 49.40 72.83 3.58
C ARG A 11 48.87 71.86 4.65
N ARG A 12 49.42 71.78 5.84
CA ARG A 12 48.94 70.97 6.95
C ARG A 12 47.62 71.49 7.51
N LEU A 13 47.41 72.81 7.52
CA LEU A 13 46.14 73.39 7.95
C LEU A 13 45.00 73.12 6.97
N ILE A 14 45.31 73.24 5.67
CA ILE A 14 44.32 72.90 4.61
C ILE A 14 43.96 71.40 4.64
N PHE A 15 44.96 70.51 4.89
CA PHE A 15 44.74 69.10 5.01
C PHE A 15 43.87 68.71 6.25
N ALA A 16 44.13 69.41 7.39
CA ALA A 16 43.31 69.19 8.60
C ALA A 16 41.86 69.67 8.46
N VAL A 17 41.63 70.80 7.77
CA VAL A 17 40.28 71.31 7.47
C VAL A 17 39.57 70.41 6.48
N LEU A 18 40.27 69.85 5.50
CA LEU A 18 39.67 68.92 4.50
C LEU A 18 39.34 67.59 5.16
N LEU A 19 40.17 67.09 6.06
CA LEU A 19 39.95 65.90 6.85
C LEU A 19 38.76 66.07 7.81
N GLY A 20 38.66 67.24 8.47
CA GLY A 20 37.52 67.60 9.33
C GLY A 20 36.19 67.67 8.54
N PHE A 21 36.25 68.23 7.32
CA PHE A 21 35.08 68.30 6.46
C PHE A 21 34.61 66.91 5.96
N ILE A 22 35.55 65.98 5.63
CA ILE A 22 35.26 64.62 5.26
C ILE A 22 34.60 63.84 6.43
N VAL A 23 35.10 64.04 7.65
CA VAL A 23 34.51 63.42 8.85
C VAL A 23 33.09 63.95 9.11
N ILE A 24 32.87 65.26 8.99
CA ILE A 24 31.52 65.88 9.17
C ILE A 24 30.58 65.38 8.05
N VAL A 25 31.01 65.29 6.81
CA VAL A 25 30.21 64.75 5.69
C VAL A 25 29.90 63.27 5.92
N SER A 26 30.88 62.47 6.40
CA SER A 26 30.69 61.05 6.73
C SER A 26 29.68 60.84 7.87
N VAL A 27 29.71 61.68 8.91
CA VAL A 27 28.76 61.64 10.01
C VAL A 27 27.35 62.10 9.56
N VAL A 28 27.25 63.14 8.74
CA VAL A 28 25.99 63.61 8.17
C VAL A 28 25.39 62.55 7.21
N VAL A 29 26.20 61.92 6.37
CA VAL A 29 25.78 60.81 5.53
C VAL A 29 25.36 59.60 6.36
N GLY A 30 26.07 59.28 7.45
CA GLY A 30 25.73 58.20 8.40
C GLY A 30 24.38 58.43 9.09
N ILE A 31 24.11 59.70 9.50
CA ILE A 31 22.84 60.09 10.15
C ILE A 31 21.69 60.11 9.10
N LEU A 32 21.92 60.56 7.88
CA LEU A 32 20.94 60.56 6.79
C LEU A 32 20.68 59.19 6.19
N SER A 33 21.61 58.26 6.25
CA SER A 33 21.43 56.87 5.78
C SER A 33 20.83 55.93 6.83
N GLY A 34 20.85 56.30 8.14
CA GLY A 34 20.35 55.51 9.26
C GLY A 34 18.83 55.44 9.39
N GLY A 35 18.04 56.09 8.53
CA GLY A 35 16.60 56.27 8.74
C GLY A 35 15.69 55.81 7.60
N ARG A 36 16.14 54.94 6.69
CA ARG A 36 15.21 54.32 5.72
C ARG A 36 14.49 53.17 6.41
N GLU A 37 13.32 53.46 7.07
CA GLU A 37 12.37 52.45 7.51
C GLU A 37 12.07 51.55 6.30
N LYS A 38 12.41 50.29 6.40
CA LYS A 38 12.08 49.27 5.37
C LYS A 38 10.55 49.14 5.33
N VAL A 39 9.89 49.71 4.38
CA VAL A 39 8.49 49.49 4.10
C VAL A 39 8.36 48.34 3.11
N VAL A 40 7.82 47.22 3.56
CA VAL A 40 7.65 46.02 2.74
C VAL A 40 6.26 46.07 2.09
N ALA A 41 6.23 45.89 0.76
CA ALA A 41 4.97 45.81 0.02
C ALA A 41 4.39 44.38 0.15
N VAL A 42 3.16 44.28 0.68
CA VAL A 42 2.50 43.00 0.95
C VAL A 42 1.08 42.96 0.40
N GLN A 43 0.62 41.78 0.07
CA GLN A 43 -0.79 41.50 -0.18
C GLN A 43 -1.41 40.99 1.11
N VAL A 44 -2.62 41.46 1.40
CA VAL A 44 -3.37 41.06 2.59
C VAL A 44 -4.69 40.43 2.20
N GLU A 45 -5.13 39.49 3.00
CA GLU A 45 -6.44 38.85 2.92
C GLU A 45 -7.06 38.87 4.32
N LYS A 46 -8.38 39.09 4.38
CA LYS A 46 -9.10 39.01 5.63
C LYS A 46 -9.35 37.56 6.00
N VAL A 47 -9.02 37.17 7.21
CA VAL A 47 -9.30 35.85 7.73
C VAL A 47 -10.81 35.57 7.67
N GLN A 48 -11.18 34.41 7.17
CA GLN A 48 -12.58 34.00 7.05
C GLN A 48 -12.76 32.60 7.62
N ARG A 49 -13.98 32.37 8.12
CA ARG A 49 -14.36 31.01 8.48
C ARG A 49 -14.80 30.25 7.23
N ARG A 50 -14.26 29.07 7.04
CA ARG A 50 -14.53 28.19 5.89
C ARG A 50 -14.61 26.74 6.34
N ASP A 51 -15.21 25.93 5.49
CA ASP A 51 -15.15 24.48 5.64
C ASP A 51 -13.83 24.00 5.02
N ILE A 52 -13.10 23.19 5.74
CA ILE A 52 -11.83 22.61 5.29
C ILE A 52 -11.99 21.10 5.27
N THR A 53 -11.62 20.49 4.14
CA THR A 53 -11.52 19.05 3.98
C THR A 53 -10.06 18.70 3.82
N GLN A 54 -9.56 17.81 4.66
CA GLN A 54 -8.24 17.25 4.53
C GLN A 54 -8.26 16.20 3.44
N ILE A 55 -7.30 16.27 2.50
CA ILE A 55 -7.20 15.37 1.37
C ILE A 55 -5.86 14.64 1.47
N VAL A 56 -5.92 13.33 1.34
CA VAL A 56 -4.74 12.47 1.20
C VAL A 56 -4.71 11.96 -0.23
N THR A 57 -3.62 12.24 -0.94
CA THR A 57 -3.45 11.83 -2.33
C THR A 57 -2.57 10.59 -2.43
N GLY A 58 -3.05 9.57 -3.12
CA GLY A 58 -2.30 8.36 -3.41
C GLY A 58 -2.31 8.04 -4.90
N THR A 59 -1.25 7.40 -5.38
CA THR A 59 -1.16 6.92 -6.77
C THR A 59 -1.14 5.41 -6.83
N GLY A 60 -1.72 4.85 -7.90
CA GLY A 60 -1.83 3.41 -8.01
C GLY A 60 -2.35 2.92 -9.34
N LYS A 61 -2.95 1.74 -9.32
CA LYS A 61 -3.51 1.10 -10.52
C LYS A 61 -4.93 0.62 -10.29
N ILE A 62 -5.71 0.69 -11.35
CA ILE A 62 -7.03 0.05 -11.39
C ILE A 62 -6.85 -1.44 -11.59
N GLN A 63 -7.54 -2.25 -10.77
CA GLN A 63 -7.54 -3.70 -10.85
C GLN A 63 -8.98 -4.23 -10.67
N PRO A 64 -9.27 -5.44 -11.13
CA PRO A 64 -10.52 -6.08 -10.80
C PRO A 64 -10.54 -6.51 -9.32
N GLU A 65 -11.71 -6.47 -8.68
CA GLU A 65 -11.90 -6.97 -7.31
C GLU A 65 -11.57 -8.48 -7.22
N VAL A 66 -11.94 -9.23 -8.28
CA VAL A 66 -11.67 -10.67 -8.38
C VAL A 66 -10.88 -10.97 -9.64
N GLU A 67 -9.69 -11.50 -9.46
CA GLU A 67 -8.79 -11.97 -10.52
C GLU A 67 -8.27 -13.36 -10.17
N VAL A 68 -8.38 -14.32 -11.10
CA VAL A 68 -7.88 -15.68 -10.92
C VAL A 68 -6.85 -16.01 -11.99
N LYS A 69 -5.65 -16.36 -11.55
CA LYS A 69 -4.59 -16.87 -12.41
C LYS A 69 -4.82 -18.36 -12.61
N ILE A 70 -5.08 -18.76 -13.83
CA ILE A 70 -5.27 -20.15 -14.23
C ILE A 70 -3.89 -20.73 -14.57
N SER A 71 -3.41 -21.65 -13.74
CA SER A 71 -2.14 -22.33 -13.92
C SER A 71 -2.34 -23.83 -14.15
N ALA A 72 -1.35 -24.46 -14.80
CA ALA A 72 -1.31 -25.91 -14.99
C ALA A 72 -1.07 -26.60 -13.64
N GLU A 73 -1.90 -27.56 -13.27
CA GLU A 73 -1.66 -28.43 -12.11
C GLU A 73 -0.94 -29.73 -12.48
N VAL A 74 -0.91 -30.06 -13.77
CA VAL A 74 -0.25 -31.22 -14.35
C VAL A 74 0.57 -30.82 -15.55
N SER A 75 1.66 -31.58 -15.83
CA SER A 75 2.57 -31.26 -16.94
C SER A 75 2.13 -31.95 -18.23
N GLY A 76 2.17 -31.22 -19.34
CA GLY A 76 1.84 -31.78 -20.66
C GLY A 76 1.80 -30.74 -21.75
N GLU A 77 1.48 -31.14 -22.95
CA GLU A 77 1.26 -30.29 -24.13
C GLU A 77 -0.19 -29.82 -24.17
N ILE A 78 -0.41 -28.54 -24.47
CA ILE A 78 -1.77 -27.98 -24.67
C ILE A 78 -2.27 -28.46 -26.04
N VAL A 79 -3.35 -29.27 -26.04
CA VAL A 79 -3.98 -29.75 -27.27
C VAL A 79 -5.18 -28.92 -27.70
N GLU A 80 -5.81 -28.23 -26.77
CA GLU A 80 -7.00 -27.41 -27.04
C GLU A 80 -7.04 -26.19 -26.14
N LEU A 81 -7.30 -25.02 -26.76
CA LEU A 81 -7.38 -23.72 -26.07
C LEU A 81 -8.51 -22.90 -26.77
N PRO A 82 -9.79 -23.18 -26.44
CA PRO A 82 -10.93 -22.65 -27.19
C PRO A 82 -11.30 -21.20 -26.81
N VAL A 83 -10.41 -20.48 -26.12
CA VAL A 83 -10.66 -19.12 -25.63
C VAL A 83 -9.60 -18.13 -26.13
N LYS A 84 -10.00 -16.86 -26.25
CA LYS A 84 -9.14 -15.76 -26.70
C LYS A 84 -9.12 -14.63 -25.68
N VAL A 85 -8.08 -13.80 -25.71
CA VAL A 85 -8.02 -12.58 -24.91
C VAL A 85 -9.22 -11.68 -25.20
N GLY A 86 -9.85 -11.14 -24.15
CA GLY A 86 -11.07 -10.32 -24.24
C GLY A 86 -12.37 -11.12 -24.31
N GLN A 87 -12.32 -12.45 -24.41
CA GLN A 87 -13.52 -13.28 -24.47
C GLN A 87 -14.17 -13.44 -23.09
N LYS A 88 -15.49 -13.34 -23.04
CA LYS A 88 -16.28 -13.66 -21.84
C LYS A 88 -16.35 -15.17 -21.64
N VAL A 89 -16.12 -15.62 -20.43
CA VAL A 89 -16.18 -17.02 -20.02
C VAL A 89 -17.11 -17.17 -18.82
N LYS A 90 -17.78 -18.31 -18.74
CA LYS A 90 -18.67 -18.66 -17.62
C LYS A 90 -17.97 -19.65 -16.69
N LYS A 91 -18.35 -19.65 -15.43
CA LYS A 91 -17.92 -20.68 -14.48
C LYS A 91 -18.27 -22.09 -15.02
N GLY A 92 -17.29 -22.99 -14.98
CA GLY A 92 -17.40 -24.33 -15.53
C GLY A 92 -17.20 -24.44 -17.06
N GLN A 93 -16.90 -23.34 -17.76
CA GLN A 93 -16.57 -23.40 -19.19
C GLN A 93 -15.15 -23.94 -19.37
N LEU A 94 -14.96 -24.78 -20.39
CA LEU A 94 -13.65 -25.32 -20.78
C LEU A 94 -12.70 -24.16 -21.20
N LEU A 95 -11.53 -24.09 -20.57
CA LEU A 95 -10.50 -23.13 -20.89
C LEU A 95 -9.29 -23.77 -21.59
N VAL A 96 -8.82 -24.90 -21.06
CA VAL A 96 -7.60 -25.56 -21.54
C VAL A 96 -7.78 -27.07 -21.45
N LYS A 97 -7.25 -27.79 -22.45
CA LYS A 97 -7.10 -29.23 -22.41
C LYS A 97 -5.64 -29.59 -22.66
N ILE A 98 -5.05 -30.26 -21.70
CA ILE A 98 -3.71 -30.80 -21.75
C ILE A 98 -3.79 -32.23 -22.27
N LYS A 99 -2.81 -32.69 -23.03
CA LYS A 99 -2.73 -34.02 -23.62
C LYS A 99 -2.87 -35.10 -22.53
N PRO A 100 -3.96 -35.93 -22.58
CA PRO A 100 -4.27 -36.82 -21.47
C PRO A 100 -3.62 -38.22 -21.56
N ASP A 101 -2.98 -38.57 -22.67
CA ASP A 101 -2.55 -39.95 -23.01
C ASP A 101 -1.76 -40.62 -21.87
N PHE A 102 -0.82 -39.88 -21.28
CA PHE A 102 -0.01 -40.41 -20.17
C PHE A 102 -0.88 -40.68 -18.92
N TYR A 103 -1.80 -39.78 -18.62
CA TYR A 103 -2.68 -39.86 -17.43
C TYR A 103 -3.74 -40.95 -17.60
N VAL A 104 -4.23 -41.17 -18.85
CA VAL A 104 -5.15 -42.25 -19.19
C VAL A 104 -4.46 -43.61 -18.98
N ALA A 105 -3.26 -43.76 -19.53
CA ALA A 105 -2.48 -45.02 -19.37
C ALA A 105 -2.14 -45.28 -17.90
N ARG A 106 -1.81 -44.23 -17.12
CA ARG A 106 -1.59 -44.36 -15.67
C ARG A 106 -2.83 -44.78 -14.90
N LYS A 107 -3.99 -44.17 -15.20
CA LYS A 107 -5.28 -44.58 -14.61
C LYS A 107 -5.59 -46.04 -14.91
N GLU A 108 -5.46 -46.49 -16.17
CA GLU A 108 -5.67 -47.90 -16.58
C GLU A 108 -4.75 -48.86 -15.84
N ALA A 109 -3.48 -48.54 -15.68
CA ALA A 109 -2.53 -49.35 -14.91
C ALA A 109 -2.95 -49.45 -13.41
N MET A 110 -3.41 -48.38 -12.79
CA MET A 110 -3.89 -48.42 -11.39
C MET A 110 -5.21 -49.18 -11.29
N GLU A 111 -6.09 -49.14 -12.30
CA GLU A 111 -7.32 -49.90 -12.36
C GLU A 111 -7.04 -51.41 -12.45
N ALA A 112 -6.07 -51.81 -13.27
CA ALA A 112 -5.62 -53.20 -13.33
C ALA A 112 -5.01 -53.69 -12.00
N ASN A 113 -4.28 -52.80 -11.30
CA ASN A 113 -3.72 -53.11 -9.99
C ASN A 113 -4.79 -53.31 -8.92
N LEU A 114 -5.84 -52.47 -8.91
CA LEU A 114 -6.98 -52.66 -8.04
C LEU A 114 -7.71 -53.98 -8.32
N LYS A 115 -7.90 -54.34 -9.60
CA LYS A 115 -8.51 -55.63 -9.99
C LYS A 115 -7.71 -56.82 -9.47
N SER A 116 -6.39 -56.73 -9.52
CA SER A 116 -5.53 -57.77 -8.95
C SER A 116 -5.63 -57.90 -7.43
N ALA A 117 -5.66 -56.74 -6.71
CA ALA A 117 -5.86 -56.73 -5.26
C ALA A 117 -7.23 -57.29 -4.82
N LEU A 118 -8.28 -57.00 -5.61
CA LEU A 118 -9.61 -57.57 -5.37
C LEU A 118 -9.61 -59.09 -5.52
N ALA A 119 -8.97 -59.62 -6.57
CA ALA A 119 -8.85 -61.08 -6.74
C ALA A 119 -8.13 -61.74 -5.57
N GLN A 120 -7.05 -61.09 -5.04
CA GLN A 120 -6.33 -61.58 -3.87
C GLN A 120 -7.18 -61.55 -2.59
N LEU A 121 -8.03 -60.54 -2.45
CA LEU A 121 -9.00 -60.41 -1.33
C LEU A 121 -10.03 -61.57 -1.41
N ASP A 122 -10.54 -61.89 -2.59
CA ASP A 122 -11.49 -62.98 -2.78
C ASP A 122 -10.86 -64.35 -2.41
N ILE A 123 -9.62 -64.58 -2.76
CA ILE A 123 -8.86 -65.78 -2.34
C ILE A 123 -8.74 -65.82 -0.81
N ALA A 124 -8.32 -64.71 -0.18
CA ALA A 124 -8.19 -64.63 1.28
C ALA A 124 -9.51 -64.80 2.01
N LYS A 125 -10.59 -64.26 1.45
CA LYS A 125 -11.97 -64.45 1.95
C LYS A 125 -12.42 -65.91 1.89
N ALA A 126 -12.14 -66.62 0.79
CA ALA A 126 -12.49 -68.05 0.66
C ALA A 126 -11.68 -68.89 1.67
N ASN A 127 -10.40 -68.58 1.87
CA ASN A 127 -9.57 -69.27 2.86
C ASN A 127 -10.06 -69.00 4.30
N LEU A 128 -10.44 -67.77 4.63
CA LEU A 128 -11.04 -67.44 5.90
C LEU A 128 -12.34 -68.21 6.16
N SER A 129 -13.23 -68.26 5.17
CA SER A 129 -14.51 -68.98 5.28
C SER A 129 -14.30 -70.47 5.51
N LYS A 130 -13.32 -71.08 4.82
CA LYS A 130 -12.92 -72.47 5.04
C LYS A 130 -12.39 -72.66 6.51
N ALA A 131 -11.42 -71.86 6.95
CA ALA A 131 -10.84 -71.98 8.27
C ALA A 131 -11.86 -71.71 9.38
N GLU A 132 -12.79 -70.79 9.19
CA GLU A 132 -13.89 -70.51 10.11
C GLU A 132 -14.82 -71.74 10.26
N SER A 133 -15.17 -72.38 9.16
CA SER A 133 -16.03 -73.55 9.18
C SER A 133 -15.34 -74.78 9.84
N GLU A 134 -14.03 -74.91 9.69
CA GLU A 134 -13.20 -75.93 10.33
C GLU A 134 -13.10 -75.64 11.84
N PHE A 135 -12.85 -74.38 12.22
CA PHE A 135 -12.77 -73.97 13.62
C PHE A 135 -14.10 -74.18 14.36
N LYS A 136 -15.24 -73.78 13.79
CA LYS A 136 -16.58 -74.01 14.39
C LYS A 136 -16.87 -75.48 14.65
N ARG A 137 -16.52 -76.35 13.71
CA ARG A 137 -16.63 -77.83 13.90
C ARG A 137 -15.74 -78.32 15.02
N ALA A 138 -14.47 -77.85 15.08
CA ALA A 138 -13.56 -78.24 16.15
C ALA A 138 -14.03 -77.72 17.50
N GLU A 139 -14.59 -76.54 17.58
CA GLU A 139 -15.18 -75.99 18.83
C GLU A 139 -16.35 -76.84 19.37
N GLU A 140 -17.22 -77.30 18.50
CA GLU A 140 -18.32 -78.22 18.86
C GLU A 140 -17.82 -79.63 19.35
N LEU A 141 -16.80 -80.16 18.66
CA LEU A 141 -16.20 -81.47 19.05
C LEU A 141 -15.39 -81.34 20.36
N TYR A 142 -14.68 -80.25 20.56
CA TYR A 142 -13.92 -79.97 21.78
C TYR A 142 -14.87 -79.84 22.98
N ALA A 143 -15.99 -79.16 22.84
CA ALA A 143 -17.04 -79.04 23.87
C ALA A 143 -17.59 -80.43 24.29
N LYS A 144 -17.65 -81.37 23.34
CA LYS A 144 -18.03 -82.75 23.60
C LYS A 144 -16.86 -83.66 24.04
N LYS A 145 -15.62 -83.10 24.21
CA LYS A 145 -14.41 -83.82 24.58
C LYS A 145 -13.97 -84.89 23.55
N LEU A 146 -14.27 -84.70 22.27
CA LEU A 146 -13.99 -85.65 21.21
C LEU A 146 -12.67 -85.41 20.47
N ILE A 147 -12.02 -84.25 20.71
CA ILE A 147 -10.68 -83.92 20.15
C ILE A 147 -9.76 -83.47 21.29
N SER A 148 -8.43 -83.44 21.01
CA SER A 148 -7.39 -83.03 21.95
C SER A 148 -7.25 -81.50 21.98
N ASP A 149 -6.67 -80.98 23.09
CA ASP A 149 -6.34 -79.54 23.23
C ASP A 149 -5.41 -79.06 22.10
N ALA A 150 -4.46 -79.86 21.70
CA ALA A 150 -3.48 -79.57 20.65
C ALA A 150 -4.17 -79.40 19.29
N GLU A 151 -5.17 -80.25 18.97
CA GLU A 151 -5.95 -80.14 17.70
C GLU A 151 -6.87 -78.95 17.65
N TYR A 152 -7.51 -78.64 18.82
CA TYR A 152 -8.33 -77.43 18.98
C TYR A 152 -7.47 -76.14 18.77
N GLU A 153 -6.32 -76.03 19.47
CA GLU A 153 -5.40 -74.92 19.36
C GLU A 153 -4.82 -74.77 17.91
N ALA A 154 -4.54 -75.90 17.22
CA ALA A 154 -4.08 -75.87 15.84
C ALA A 154 -5.13 -75.26 14.90
N THR A 155 -6.41 -75.64 15.03
CA THR A 155 -7.50 -75.12 14.24
C THR A 155 -7.80 -73.65 14.54
N ARG A 156 -7.74 -73.27 15.82
CA ARG A 156 -7.91 -71.89 16.27
C ARG A 156 -6.81 -70.98 15.69
N THR A 157 -5.54 -71.48 15.70
CA THR A 157 -4.42 -70.74 15.15
C THR A 157 -4.60 -70.58 13.62
N ALA A 158 -5.02 -71.64 12.90
CA ALA A 158 -5.29 -71.59 11.44
C ALA A 158 -6.38 -70.57 11.11
N TYR A 159 -7.46 -70.48 11.89
CA TYR A 159 -8.52 -69.46 11.73
C TYR A 159 -7.94 -68.06 12.00
N THR A 160 -7.16 -67.88 13.03
CA THR A 160 -6.59 -66.57 13.35
C THR A 160 -5.62 -66.07 12.25
N VAL A 161 -4.82 -66.96 11.69
CA VAL A 161 -3.94 -66.66 10.57
C VAL A 161 -4.71 -66.30 9.34
N ALA A 162 -5.77 -67.06 8.99
CA ALA A 162 -6.62 -66.78 7.84
C ALA A 162 -7.36 -65.42 7.99
N LYS A 163 -7.82 -65.11 9.20
CA LYS A 163 -8.41 -63.78 9.53
C LYS A 163 -7.42 -62.64 9.37
N ALA A 164 -6.20 -62.82 9.79
CA ALA A 164 -5.14 -61.82 9.58
C ALA A 164 -4.77 -61.64 8.11
N GLN A 165 -4.74 -62.71 7.34
CA GLN A 165 -4.52 -62.65 5.89
C GLN A 165 -5.65 -61.92 5.15
N TYR A 166 -6.92 -62.17 5.52
CA TYR A 166 -8.04 -61.41 4.98
C TYR A 166 -7.94 -59.93 5.32
N ALA A 167 -7.63 -59.57 6.54
CA ALA A 167 -7.44 -58.17 6.94
C ALA A 167 -6.29 -57.50 6.14
N SER A 168 -5.18 -58.21 5.95
CA SER A 168 -4.05 -57.72 5.13
C SER A 168 -4.47 -57.51 3.67
N ALA A 169 -5.19 -58.46 3.07
CA ALA A 169 -5.67 -58.35 1.68
C ALA A 169 -6.68 -57.21 1.52
N SER A 170 -7.55 -57.03 2.54
CA SER A 170 -8.48 -55.89 2.58
C SER A 170 -7.77 -54.52 2.61
N SER A 171 -6.72 -54.42 3.40
CA SER A 171 -5.87 -53.18 3.44
C SER A 171 -5.14 -52.95 2.09
N ALA A 172 -4.71 -54.02 1.40
CA ALA A 172 -4.12 -53.87 0.07
C ALA A 172 -5.10 -53.36 -0.98
N VAL A 173 -6.39 -53.76 -0.89
CA VAL A 173 -7.46 -53.20 -1.76
C VAL A 173 -7.68 -51.74 -1.48
N GLU A 174 -7.73 -51.30 -0.23
CA GLU A 174 -7.88 -49.90 0.10
C GLU A 174 -6.68 -49.07 -0.40
N GLN A 175 -5.46 -49.59 -0.28
CA GLN A 175 -4.26 -48.96 -0.85
C GLN A 175 -4.35 -48.81 -2.37
N ALA A 176 -4.76 -49.88 -3.09
CA ALA A 176 -4.90 -49.86 -4.55
C ALA A 176 -6.02 -48.89 -4.99
N ARG A 177 -7.13 -48.85 -4.22
CA ARG A 177 -8.24 -47.92 -4.46
C ARG A 177 -7.79 -46.43 -4.29
N ALA A 178 -7.01 -46.14 -3.25
CA ALA A 178 -6.45 -44.81 -3.05
C ALA A 178 -5.51 -44.38 -4.20
N SER A 179 -4.68 -45.33 -4.68
CA SER A 179 -3.81 -45.10 -5.83
C SER A 179 -4.55 -44.84 -7.14
N LEU A 180 -5.66 -45.58 -7.38
CA LEU A 180 -6.54 -45.37 -8.53
C LEU A 180 -7.23 -43.99 -8.45
N LYS A 181 -7.73 -43.60 -7.28
CA LYS A 181 -8.36 -42.30 -7.06
C LYS A 181 -7.37 -41.17 -7.38
N GLN A 182 -6.11 -41.28 -6.93
CA GLN A 182 -5.07 -40.29 -7.24
C GLN A 182 -4.83 -40.17 -8.77
N ALA A 183 -4.75 -41.29 -9.47
CA ALA A 183 -4.58 -41.29 -10.93
C ALA A 183 -5.80 -40.71 -11.68
N GLN A 184 -7.02 -40.90 -11.15
CA GLN A 184 -8.25 -40.28 -11.68
C GLN A 184 -8.25 -38.76 -11.46
N GLU A 185 -7.81 -38.28 -10.29
CA GLU A 185 -7.67 -36.85 -9.98
C GLU A 185 -6.63 -36.19 -10.89
N ASP A 186 -5.47 -36.84 -11.09
CA ASP A 186 -4.42 -36.34 -11.99
C ASP A 186 -4.94 -36.24 -13.44
N LEU A 187 -5.74 -37.23 -13.90
CA LEU A 187 -6.39 -37.19 -15.21
C LEU A 187 -7.42 -36.06 -15.29
N ALA A 188 -8.23 -35.86 -14.26
CA ALA A 188 -9.21 -34.77 -14.23
C ALA A 188 -8.56 -33.40 -14.36
N LYS A 189 -7.36 -33.20 -13.79
CA LYS A 189 -6.57 -31.96 -13.87
C LYS A 189 -6.02 -31.65 -15.26
N THR A 190 -6.09 -32.61 -16.21
CA THR A 190 -5.73 -32.34 -17.62
C THR A 190 -6.74 -31.45 -18.33
N VAL A 191 -7.94 -31.30 -17.79
CA VAL A 191 -9.00 -30.44 -18.34
C VAL A 191 -9.30 -29.33 -17.34
N ILE A 192 -8.99 -28.11 -17.73
CA ILE A 192 -9.07 -26.94 -16.87
C ILE A 192 -10.32 -26.13 -17.23
N TYR A 193 -11.13 -25.86 -16.24
CA TYR A 193 -12.37 -25.08 -16.37
C TYR A 193 -12.26 -23.74 -15.64
N SER A 194 -13.05 -22.75 -16.06
CA SER A 194 -13.12 -21.47 -15.37
C SER A 194 -13.75 -21.62 -13.98
N PRO A 195 -13.10 -21.13 -12.91
CA PRO A 195 -13.66 -21.14 -11.55
C PRO A 195 -14.68 -20.03 -11.33
N ILE A 196 -14.68 -18.98 -12.17
CA ILE A 196 -15.52 -17.78 -12.04
C ILE A 196 -16.14 -17.39 -13.38
N ASP A 197 -17.19 -16.58 -13.33
CA ASP A 197 -17.67 -15.81 -14.49
C ASP A 197 -16.75 -14.60 -14.68
N GLY A 198 -16.29 -14.34 -15.91
CA GLY A 198 -15.36 -13.23 -16.14
C GLY A 198 -14.94 -13.07 -17.60
N ILE A 199 -13.86 -12.36 -17.78
CA ILE A 199 -13.22 -12.11 -19.09
C ILE A 199 -11.78 -12.56 -19.01
N VAL A 200 -11.27 -13.19 -20.06
CA VAL A 200 -9.85 -13.53 -20.20
C VAL A 200 -9.06 -12.24 -20.43
N THR A 201 -8.30 -11.80 -19.44
CA THR A 201 -7.53 -10.55 -19.49
C THR A 201 -6.14 -10.78 -20.08
N GLN A 202 -5.55 -11.94 -19.84
CA GLN A 202 -4.24 -12.32 -20.34
C GLN A 202 -4.23 -13.78 -20.78
N LEU A 203 -3.48 -14.09 -21.83
CA LEU A 203 -3.24 -15.43 -22.32
C LEU A 203 -1.74 -15.58 -22.54
N ASN A 204 -1.09 -16.43 -21.75
CA ASN A 204 0.37 -16.55 -21.70
C ASN A 204 0.89 -17.85 -22.37
N ALA A 205 -0.02 -18.70 -22.86
CA ALA A 205 0.35 -19.96 -23.49
C ALA A 205 -0.44 -20.18 -24.77
N GLU A 206 0.12 -20.97 -25.70
CA GLU A 206 -0.47 -21.30 -27.00
C GLU A 206 -0.71 -22.79 -27.15
N VAL A 207 -1.55 -23.17 -28.13
CA VAL A 207 -1.75 -24.58 -28.50
C VAL A 207 -0.46 -25.19 -29.04
N GLY A 208 -0.09 -26.38 -28.55
CA GLY A 208 1.17 -27.05 -28.86
C GLY A 208 2.29 -26.72 -27.86
N GLU A 209 2.13 -25.74 -26.99
CA GLU A 209 3.11 -25.40 -25.97
C GLU A 209 3.07 -26.41 -24.82
N ARG A 210 4.24 -26.67 -24.22
CA ARG A 210 4.36 -27.57 -23.08
C ARG A 210 4.35 -26.77 -21.77
N VAL A 211 3.34 -27.06 -20.95
CA VAL A 211 3.20 -26.48 -19.61
C VAL A 211 3.69 -27.43 -18.53
N VAL A 212 4.15 -26.87 -17.45
CA VAL A 212 4.66 -27.61 -16.29
C VAL A 212 3.74 -27.31 -15.10
N GLY A 213 3.23 -28.38 -14.50
CA GLY A 213 2.48 -28.34 -13.25
C GLY A 213 2.97 -29.45 -12.33
N THR A 214 3.37 -29.09 -11.12
CA THR A 214 3.78 -30.05 -10.09
C THR A 214 3.22 -29.62 -8.75
N SER A 215 3.01 -30.59 -7.85
CA SER A 215 2.55 -30.29 -6.47
C SER A 215 3.56 -29.52 -5.61
N GLN A 216 4.81 -29.38 -6.07
CA GLN A 216 5.91 -28.78 -5.31
C GLN A 216 6.32 -27.39 -5.80
N MET A 217 5.88 -26.99 -7.00
CA MET A 217 6.23 -25.70 -7.59
C MET A 217 4.98 -25.05 -8.18
N ALA A 218 4.95 -23.73 -8.17
CA ALA A 218 3.90 -22.98 -8.85
C ALA A 218 3.88 -23.38 -10.34
N GLY A 219 2.72 -23.85 -10.81
CA GLY A 219 2.56 -24.24 -12.21
C GLY A 219 2.68 -23.07 -13.18
N THR A 220 2.94 -23.37 -14.46
CA THR A 220 2.92 -22.36 -15.53
C THR A 220 1.56 -21.67 -15.58
N VAL A 221 1.55 -20.33 -15.43
CA VAL A 221 0.31 -19.54 -15.58
C VAL A 221 -0.06 -19.49 -17.06
N ILE A 222 -1.17 -20.11 -17.41
CA ILE A 222 -1.66 -20.22 -18.79
C ILE A 222 -2.43 -18.98 -19.18
N MET A 223 -3.33 -18.52 -18.33
CA MET A 223 -4.15 -17.33 -18.54
C MET A 223 -4.61 -16.68 -17.23
N VAL A 224 -5.18 -15.50 -17.36
CA VAL A 224 -5.80 -14.78 -16.25
C VAL A 224 -7.26 -14.49 -16.61
N VAL A 225 -8.16 -14.84 -15.71
CA VAL A 225 -9.59 -14.55 -15.83
C VAL A 225 -9.99 -13.59 -14.72
N ALA A 226 -10.67 -12.50 -15.07
CA ALA A 226 -11.07 -11.47 -14.14
C ALA A 226 -12.52 -11.03 -14.33
N ASP A 227 -13.18 -10.68 -13.23
CA ASP A 227 -14.49 -10.04 -13.26
C ASP A 227 -14.34 -8.52 -13.42
N LEU A 228 -14.53 -8.02 -14.63
CA LEU A 228 -14.42 -6.59 -14.93
C LEU A 228 -15.69 -5.79 -14.55
N SER A 229 -16.70 -6.41 -14.00
CA SER A 229 -17.92 -5.71 -13.55
C SER A 229 -17.70 -4.96 -12.23
N LYS A 230 -16.68 -5.37 -11.47
CA LYS A 230 -16.29 -4.78 -10.19
C LYS A 230 -14.82 -4.42 -10.22
N MET A 231 -14.58 -3.12 -10.34
CA MET A 231 -13.22 -2.58 -10.38
C MET A 231 -12.90 -1.86 -9.09
N GLU A 232 -11.63 -1.93 -8.69
CA GLU A 232 -11.08 -1.23 -7.53
C GLU A 232 -9.81 -0.48 -7.93
N ALA A 233 -9.51 0.59 -7.22
CA ALA A 233 -8.22 1.25 -7.31
C ALA A 233 -7.36 0.78 -6.13
N ARG A 234 -6.18 0.25 -6.42
CA ARG A 234 -5.15 -0.05 -5.42
C ARG A 234 -4.13 1.05 -5.47
N VAL A 235 -4.10 1.87 -4.44
CA VAL A 235 -3.23 3.04 -4.36
C VAL A 235 -2.23 2.88 -3.23
N ASP A 236 -1.01 3.33 -3.48
CA ASP A 236 0.06 3.36 -2.50
C ASP A 236 0.02 4.73 -1.81
N ILE A 237 -0.13 4.76 -0.51
CA ILE A 237 -0.17 5.96 0.33
C ILE A 237 1.04 5.95 1.28
N SER A 238 1.65 7.11 1.50
CA SER A 238 2.78 7.30 2.40
C SER A 238 2.44 6.91 3.85
N GLU A 239 3.41 6.41 4.61
CA GLU A 239 3.29 6.09 6.04
C GLU A 239 2.78 7.27 6.87
N VAL A 240 3.18 8.49 6.53
CA VAL A 240 2.78 9.71 7.25
C VAL A 240 1.29 10.02 7.04
N ASP A 241 0.77 9.75 5.84
CA ASP A 241 -0.57 10.13 5.42
C ASP A 241 -1.61 9.04 5.72
N VAL A 242 -1.21 7.76 5.70
CA VAL A 242 -2.14 6.63 5.90
C VAL A 242 -2.80 6.64 7.28
N VAL A 243 -2.17 7.24 8.28
CA VAL A 243 -2.71 7.38 9.65
C VAL A 243 -4.00 8.19 9.67
N HIS A 244 -4.20 9.06 8.68
CA HIS A 244 -5.40 9.91 8.55
C HIS A 244 -6.50 9.26 7.72
N VAL A 245 -6.23 8.16 7.04
CA VAL A 245 -7.20 7.46 6.19
C VAL A 245 -7.98 6.43 7.00
N SER A 246 -9.29 6.43 6.83
CA SER A 246 -10.21 5.50 7.50
C SER A 246 -11.04 4.71 6.50
N ILE A 247 -11.45 3.50 6.90
CA ILE A 247 -12.39 2.71 6.10
C ILE A 247 -13.73 3.45 6.07
N GLY A 248 -14.27 3.63 4.86
CA GLY A 248 -15.49 4.40 4.62
C GLY A 248 -15.25 5.81 4.07
N ASP A 249 -14.00 6.29 4.04
CA ASP A 249 -13.66 7.57 3.45
C ASP A 249 -14.02 7.60 1.96
N THR A 250 -14.55 8.75 1.52
CA THR A 250 -14.85 8.97 0.11
C THR A 250 -13.59 9.39 -0.63
N ALA A 251 -13.44 8.87 -1.86
CA ALA A 251 -12.30 9.20 -2.71
C ALA A 251 -12.77 9.65 -4.10
N ILE A 252 -12.09 10.63 -4.65
CA ILE A 252 -12.22 11.05 -6.03
C ILE A 252 -11.06 10.45 -6.80
N LEU A 253 -11.37 9.62 -7.79
CA LEU A 253 -10.39 8.89 -8.59
C LEU A 253 -10.25 9.58 -9.95
N SER A 254 -9.04 9.98 -10.28
CA SER A 254 -8.65 10.54 -11.57
C SER A 254 -7.81 9.51 -12.33
N VAL A 255 -8.32 9.01 -13.45
CA VAL A 255 -7.65 7.99 -14.27
C VAL A 255 -6.92 8.67 -15.40
N ASP A 256 -5.61 8.43 -15.56
CA ASP A 256 -4.77 9.11 -16.57
C ASP A 256 -5.27 8.91 -17.99
N ALA A 257 -5.87 7.74 -18.28
CA ALA A 257 -6.44 7.44 -19.59
C ALA A 257 -7.77 8.17 -19.89
N LEU A 258 -8.43 8.74 -18.86
CA LEU A 258 -9.74 9.39 -18.93
C LEU A 258 -9.74 10.71 -18.15
N PRO A 259 -8.94 11.72 -18.55
CA PRO A 259 -8.69 12.92 -17.73
C PRO A 259 -9.92 13.80 -17.53
N GLU A 260 -10.93 13.71 -18.40
CA GLU A 260 -12.16 14.48 -18.29
C GLU A 260 -13.18 13.86 -17.32
N LYS A 261 -12.97 12.62 -16.89
CA LYS A 261 -13.88 11.89 -16.00
C LYS A 261 -13.27 11.68 -14.63
N LYS A 262 -14.00 12.06 -13.60
CA LYS A 262 -13.69 11.75 -12.21
C LYS A 262 -14.65 10.66 -11.72
N PHE A 263 -14.11 9.63 -11.11
CA PHE A 263 -14.89 8.52 -10.58
C PHE A 263 -14.99 8.65 -9.06
N LYS A 264 -16.13 8.30 -8.51
CA LYS A 264 -16.32 8.24 -7.07
C LYS A 264 -15.97 6.85 -6.56
N GLY A 265 -15.24 6.82 -5.45
CA GLY A 265 -14.88 5.59 -4.77
C GLY A 265 -15.05 5.69 -3.26
N VAL A 266 -14.99 4.57 -2.59
CA VAL A 266 -15.00 4.46 -1.13
C VAL A 266 -13.87 3.53 -0.69
N VAL A 267 -13.10 3.96 0.30
CA VAL A 267 -12.06 3.15 0.94
C VAL A 267 -12.74 1.99 1.67
N TYR A 268 -12.39 0.75 1.33
CA TYR A 268 -12.98 -0.41 2.01
C TYR A 268 -11.93 -1.31 2.69
N GLU A 269 -10.66 -1.17 2.33
CA GLU A 269 -9.57 -1.94 2.93
C GLU A 269 -8.28 -1.11 2.96
N ILE A 270 -7.57 -1.16 4.09
CA ILE A 270 -6.24 -0.57 4.28
C ILE A 270 -5.31 -1.70 4.67
N SER A 271 -4.21 -1.89 3.94
CA SER A 271 -3.24 -2.94 4.24
C SER A 271 -2.53 -2.67 5.56
N ASN A 272 -2.44 -3.68 6.41
CA ASN A 272 -1.67 -3.61 7.66
C ASN A 272 -0.16 -3.87 7.44
N ALA A 273 0.23 -4.28 6.23
CA ALA A 273 1.61 -4.53 5.88
C ALA A 273 2.13 -3.43 4.95
N ALA A 274 3.25 -2.84 5.32
CA ALA A 274 3.93 -1.86 4.49
C ALA A 274 4.55 -2.52 3.24
N LYS A 275 4.47 -1.84 2.11
CA LYS A 275 5.21 -2.17 0.90
C LYS A 275 6.45 -1.29 0.84
N THR A 276 7.61 -1.89 1.05
CA THR A 276 8.88 -1.18 0.93
C THR A 276 9.41 -1.31 -0.49
N LYS A 277 9.61 -0.18 -1.16
CA LYS A 277 10.31 -0.11 -2.45
C LYS A 277 11.75 0.36 -2.20
N GLY A 278 12.73 -0.29 -2.82
CA GLY A 278 14.14 0.09 -2.70
C GLY A 278 14.86 -0.51 -1.49
N LEU A 279 14.51 -1.72 -1.08
CA LEU A 279 15.19 -2.41 0.03
C LEU A 279 16.71 -2.40 -0.15
N GLY A 280 17.44 -1.74 0.78
CA GLY A 280 18.91 -1.65 0.75
C GLY A 280 19.48 -0.50 -0.08
N THR A 281 18.67 0.42 -0.61
CA THR A 281 19.13 1.68 -1.23
C THR A 281 18.88 2.88 -0.30
N GLN A 282 19.55 4.02 -0.56
CA GLN A 282 19.36 5.25 0.24
C GLN A 282 17.96 5.88 0.10
N GLU A 283 17.13 5.37 -0.79
CA GLU A 283 15.75 5.82 -1.02
C GLU A 283 14.75 4.70 -0.66
N GLU A 284 14.69 4.34 0.61
CA GLU A 284 13.67 3.44 1.11
C GLU A 284 12.36 4.21 1.30
N VAL A 285 11.36 3.92 0.48
CA VAL A 285 10.02 4.52 0.59
C VAL A 285 9.06 3.49 1.13
N VAL A 286 8.48 3.80 2.28
CA VAL A 286 7.48 2.97 2.96
C VAL A 286 6.09 3.47 2.58
N ASN A 287 5.31 2.62 1.91
CA ASN A 287 3.95 2.91 1.51
C ASN A 287 3.00 1.83 2.02
N PHE A 288 1.76 2.21 2.24
CA PHE A 288 0.66 1.30 2.57
C PHE A 288 -0.31 1.22 1.40
N GLU A 289 -0.74 0.01 1.05
CA GLU A 289 -1.75 -0.18 0.03
C GLU A 289 -3.13 0.10 0.59
N VAL A 290 -3.85 1.00 -0.07
CA VAL A 290 -5.25 1.28 0.21
C VAL A 290 -6.08 0.86 -0.98
N LYS A 291 -7.14 0.08 -0.74
CA LYS A 291 -8.06 -0.38 -1.76
C LYS A 291 -9.34 0.45 -1.72
N ILE A 292 -9.70 1.00 -2.86
CA ILE A 292 -10.82 1.90 -3.04
C ILE A 292 -11.77 1.27 -4.04
N LYS A 293 -12.98 0.97 -3.62
CA LYS A 293 -14.02 0.43 -4.48
C LYS A 293 -14.59 1.52 -5.36
N ILE A 294 -14.61 1.31 -6.67
CA ILE A 294 -15.19 2.24 -7.65
C ILE A 294 -16.70 2.03 -7.65
N LEU A 295 -17.45 3.09 -7.38
CA LEU A 295 -18.91 3.04 -7.34
C LEU A 295 -19.55 3.18 -8.72
N ASP A 296 -18.89 3.91 -9.62
CA ASP A 296 -19.37 4.17 -10.95
C ASP A 296 -19.13 2.96 -11.86
N LYS A 297 -20.19 2.50 -12.52
CA LYS A 297 -20.11 1.41 -13.51
C LYS A 297 -19.67 1.98 -14.86
N GLU A 298 -18.38 2.01 -15.11
CA GLU A 298 -17.83 2.46 -16.40
C GLU A 298 -17.13 1.28 -17.10
N THR A 299 -17.61 0.92 -18.28
CA THR A 299 -17.07 -0.18 -19.10
C THR A 299 -15.72 0.15 -19.76
N ALA A 300 -15.30 1.40 -19.73
CA ALA A 300 -14.03 1.84 -20.31
C ALA A 300 -12.81 1.57 -19.41
N LEU A 301 -13.00 1.28 -18.13
CA LEU A 301 -11.91 0.96 -17.20
C LEU A 301 -11.30 -0.39 -17.54
N ARG A 302 -9.96 -0.43 -17.61
CA ARG A 302 -9.21 -1.66 -17.85
C ARG A 302 -8.21 -1.92 -16.75
N PRO A 303 -7.94 -3.18 -16.40
CA PRO A 303 -6.88 -3.54 -15.47
C PRO A 303 -5.53 -2.97 -15.90
N GLY A 304 -4.77 -2.42 -14.94
CA GLY A 304 -3.45 -1.86 -15.16
C GLY A 304 -3.43 -0.36 -15.49
N MET A 305 -4.57 0.31 -15.70
CA MET A 305 -4.63 1.75 -15.86
C MET A 305 -4.13 2.46 -14.61
N SER A 306 -3.32 3.53 -14.79
CA SER A 306 -2.86 4.38 -13.70
C SER A 306 -3.98 5.27 -13.19
N VAL A 307 -4.02 5.45 -11.87
CA VAL A 307 -5.03 6.25 -11.18
C VAL A 307 -4.39 7.05 -10.05
N THR A 308 -4.84 8.28 -9.91
CA THR A 308 -4.58 9.12 -8.73
C THR A 308 -5.87 9.21 -7.92
N ALA A 309 -5.78 8.93 -6.62
CA ALA A 309 -6.90 8.99 -5.71
C ALA A 309 -6.71 10.13 -4.72
N ASP A 310 -7.68 11.02 -4.66
CA ASP A 310 -7.80 12.08 -3.66
C ASP A 310 -8.84 11.62 -2.62
N ILE A 311 -8.35 11.19 -1.46
CA ILE A 311 -9.18 10.64 -0.38
C ILE A 311 -9.54 11.77 0.57
N GLU A 312 -10.81 12.03 0.74
CA GLU A 312 -11.33 13.00 1.70
C GLU A 312 -11.40 12.34 3.09
N THR A 313 -10.49 12.74 4.00
CA THR A 313 -10.33 12.10 5.31
C THR A 313 -11.13 12.83 6.39
N GLU A 314 -10.70 14.00 6.81
CA GLU A 314 -11.34 14.77 7.87
C GLU A 314 -12.00 16.03 7.31
N LYS A 315 -13.25 16.29 7.71
CA LYS A 315 -13.97 17.53 7.40
C LYS A 315 -14.22 18.32 8.66
N ARG A 316 -13.84 19.61 8.65
CA ARG A 316 -14.17 20.55 9.70
C ARG A 316 -14.93 21.73 9.14
N TYR A 317 -16.03 22.05 9.79
CA TYR A 317 -16.96 23.08 9.35
C TYR A 317 -16.76 24.37 10.13
N ASN A 318 -16.87 25.51 9.43
CA ASN A 318 -16.85 26.83 10.02
C ASN A 318 -15.63 27.17 10.90
N VAL A 319 -14.45 26.67 10.45
CA VAL A 319 -13.17 26.88 11.13
C VAL A 319 -12.44 28.10 10.59
N ILE A 320 -11.53 28.67 11.39
CA ILE A 320 -10.69 29.81 10.99
C ILE A 320 -9.71 29.27 9.92
N ALA A 321 -9.85 29.75 8.68
CA ALA A 321 -9.10 29.31 7.53
C ALA A 321 -8.10 30.39 7.07
N VAL A 322 -6.86 29.99 6.87
CA VAL A 322 -5.77 30.87 6.42
C VAL A 322 -5.11 30.21 5.21
N PRO A 323 -4.80 30.95 4.12
CA PRO A 323 -4.06 30.38 3.00
C PRO A 323 -2.72 29.76 3.47
N ILE A 324 -2.39 28.57 2.99
CA ILE A 324 -1.18 27.83 3.40
C ILE A 324 0.08 28.68 3.28
N GLN A 325 0.16 29.51 2.23
CA GLN A 325 1.31 30.40 1.97
C GLN A 325 1.49 31.54 3.01
N ALA A 326 0.48 31.82 3.84
CA ALA A 326 0.56 32.86 4.87
C ALA A 326 1.21 32.36 6.18
N VAL A 327 1.31 31.06 6.36
CA VAL A 327 1.92 30.43 7.52
C VAL A 327 3.41 30.25 7.27
N THR A 328 4.24 30.73 8.17
CA THR A 328 5.71 30.56 8.09
C THR A 328 6.29 30.16 9.45
N VAL A 329 7.49 29.60 9.44
CA VAL A 329 8.19 29.21 10.67
C VAL A 329 9.22 30.28 11.04
N ARG A 330 9.19 30.71 12.30
CA ARG A 330 10.16 31.69 12.85
C ARG A 330 10.74 31.19 14.17
N SER A 331 12.01 31.52 14.39
CA SER A 331 12.65 31.39 15.70
C SER A 331 12.18 32.54 16.58
N MET A 332 11.38 32.27 17.60
CA MET A 332 11.03 33.26 18.60
C MET A 332 11.95 33.13 19.82
N LYS A 333 12.83 34.12 20.04
CA LYS A 333 13.54 34.25 21.31
C LYS A 333 12.50 34.54 22.41
N LYS A 334 12.30 33.60 23.33
CA LYS A 334 11.56 33.87 24.57
C LYS A 334 12.24 35.03 25.29
N SER A 335 11.59 36.18 25.32
CA SER A 335 11.92 37.26 26.20
C SER A 335 11.65 36.81 27.62
N SER A 336 12.61 36.13 28.25
CA SER A 336 12.59 35.89 29.69
C SER A 336 13.05 37.18 30.38
N GLY A 337 12.09 37.98 30.84
CA GLY A 337 12.36 38.99 31.82
C GLY A 337 12.82 38.38 33.13
N GLY A 338 14.09 38.56 33.46
CA GLY A 338 14.66 38.07 34.71
C GLY A 338 16.20 38.00 34.62
N LYS A 339 16.87 39.11 34.98
CA LYS A 339 18.30 39.13 35.19
C LYS A 339 18.69 38.14 36.28
N ASN A 340 19.57 37.18 35.96
CA ASN A 340 20.60 36.71 36.87
C ASN A 340 21.88 36.43 36.05
N PRO A 341 22.98 37.11 36.25
CA PRO A 341 24.24 36.85 35.59
C PRO A 341 25.08 35.94 36.50
N GLU A 342 25.06 34.64 36.27
CA GLU A 342 26.08 33.71 36.73
C GLU A 342 25.58 32.26 36.52
N SER A 343 25.83 31.74 35.32
CA SER A 343 26.16 30.32 35.11
C SER A 343 26.59 30.14 33.65
N ASN A 344 27.89 29.92 33.47
CA ASN A 344 28.45 29.35 32.25
C ASN A 344 27.92 27.95 32.05
N ASP A 345 26.89 27.81 31.24
CA ASP A 345 26.54 26.57 30.58
C ASP A 345 26.19 26.85 29.12
N GLU A 346 27.23 26.83 28.30
CA GLU A 346 27.16 26.65 26.87
C GLU A 346 26.61 25.22 26.63
N LYS A 347 25.29 25.05 26.53
CA LYS A 347 24.69 23.90 25.83
C LYS A 347 23.19 24.08 25.62
N ASN A 348 22.79 24.03 24.33
CA ASN A 348 21.45 23.81 23.84
C ASN A 348 20.41 24.95 24.00
N THR A 349 20.63 26.07 23.34
CA THR A 349 19.49 26.83 22.79
C THR A 349 19.01 26.09 21.52
N LYS A 350 18.14 25.09 21.68
CA LYS A 350 17.22 24.75 20.60
C LYS A 350 16.37 26.00 20.39
N ASP A 351 16.62 26.73 19.29
CA ASP A 351 15.72 27.75 18.79
C ASP A 351 14.37 27.06 18.58
N ASP A 352 13.39 27.32 19.45
CA ASP A 352 12.04 26.81 19.30
C ASP A 352 11.47 27.46 18.03
N MET A 353 11.47 26.70 16.93
CA MET A 353 10.83 27.10 15.69
C MET A 353 9.31 27.08 15.91
N VAL A 354 8.70 28.25 15.86
CA VAL A 354 7.26 28.43 16.06
C VAL A 354 6.62 28.86 14.75
N GLU A 355 5.47 28.26 14.44
CA GLU A 355 4.66 28.67 13.30
C GLU A 355 3.99 29.99 13.61
N VAL A 356 4.09 30.95 12.67
CA VAL A 356 3.54 32.29 12.82
C VAL A 356 2.79 32.73 11.58
N VAL A 357 1.81 33.59 11.79
CA VAL A 357 1.11 34.33 10.74
C VAL A 357 1.32 35.83 11.00
N PHE A 358 1.62 36.59 9.95
CA PHE A 358 1.76 38.02 10.07
C PHE A 358 0.39 38.72 9.95
N VAL A 359 -0.06 39.28 11.06
CA VAL A 359 -1.29 40.10 11.14
C VAL A 359 -0.95 41.57 10.90
N VAL A 360 -1.68 42.23 10.01
CA VAL A 360 -1.50 43.67 9.74
C VAL A 360 -2.44 44.47 10.61
N LYS A 361 -1.89 45.33 11.48
CA LYS A 361 -2.64 46.27 12.28
C LYS A 361 -1.98 47.64 12.18
N ASP A 362 -2.79 48.67 11.85
CA ASP A 362 -2.34 50.07 11.71
C ASP A 362 -1.08 50.24 10.78
N GLY A 363 -1.00 49.45 9.70
CA GLY A 363 0.10 49.51 8.75
C GLY A 363 1.40 48.82 9.23
N VAL A 364 1.35 48.06 10.31
CA VAL A 364 2.47 47.32 10.88
C VAL A 364 2.17 45.82 10.87
N ALA A 365 3.12 45.00 10.42
CA ALA A 365 2.99 43.56 10.48
C ALA A 365 3.47 43.02 11.84
N LYS A 366 2.60 42.28 12.52
CA LYS A 366 2.90 41.64 13.80
C LYS A 366 2.90 40.14 13.64
N ALA A 367 3.98 39.47 14.05
CA ALA A 367 4.08 38.02 14.05
C ALA A 367 3.24 37.45 15.21
N VAL A 368 2.21 36.69 14.86
CA VAL A 368 1.34 36.02 15.83
C VAL A 368 1.60 34.51 15.75
N PRO A 369 2.04 33.89 16.87
CA PRO A 369 2.19 32.44 16.92
C PRO A 369 0.85 31.78 16.77
N VAL A 370 0.80 30.72 15.92
CA VAL A 370 -0.42 30.00 15.62
C VAL A 370 -0.22 28.51 15.78
N LYS A 371 -1.33 27.81 16.09
CA LYS A 371 -1.37 26.35 16.10
C LYS A 371 -2.22 25.88 14.92
N ARG A 372 -1.59 25.13 14.00
CA ARG A 372 -2.30 24.56 12.86
C ARG A 372 -3.19 23.38 13.27
N GLY A 373 -4.32 23.25 12.60
CA GLY A 373 -5.17 22.06 12.57
C GLY A 373 -5.03 21.30 11.27
N ILE A 374 -6.17 20.88 10.68
CA ILE A 374 -6.19 20.17 9.41
C ILE A 374 -5.81 21.08 8.24
N SER A 375 -5.19 20.49 7.22
CA SER A 375 -4.78 21.18 5.99
C SER A 375 -5.61 20.69 4.81
N GLY A 376 -6.29 21.60 4.13
CA GLY A 376 -6.92 21.34 2.84
C GLY A 376 -5.98 21.66 1.68
N GLU A 377 -6.51 21.73 0.47
CA GLU A 377 -5.75 21.99 -0.76
C GLU A 377 -5.12 23.41 -0.78
N THR A 378 -5.84 24.42 -0.33
CA THR A 378 -5.42 25.84 -0.44
C THR A 378 -5.35 26.53 0.92
N TYR A 379 -6.13 26.08 1.88
CA TYR A 379 -6.28 26.68 3.21
C TYR A 379 -5.92 25.69 4.30
N VAL A 380 -5.35 26.22 5.40
CA VAL A 380 -5.06 25.47 6.63
C VAL A 380 -5.91 26.04 7.78
N GLU A 381 -6.42 25.16 8.60
CA GLU A 381 -7.11 25.53 9.83
C GLU A 381 -6.14 26.11 10.85
N ILE A 382 -6.54 27.18 11.51
CA ILE A 382 -5.87 27.71 12.68
C ILE A 382 -6.76 27.45 13.91
N VAL A 383 -6.25 26.59 14.78
CA VAL A 383 -6.95 26.19 16.02
C VAL A 383 -6.78 27.22 17.11
N ASP A 384 -5.61 27.86 17.18
CA ASP A 384 -5.28 28.86 18.19
C ASP A 384 -4.35 29.93 17.61
N GLY A 385 -4.45 31.17 18.15
CA GLY A 385 -3.64 32.33 17.77
C GLY A 385 -4.40 33.43 17.02
N LEU A 386 -5.49 33.14 16.31
CA LEU A 386 -6.30 34.12 15.57
C LEU A 386 -7.75 34.14 16.05
N LYS A 387 -8.41 35.32 15.93
CA LYS A 387 -9.82 35.50 16.31
C LYS A 387 -10.80 35.40 15.15
N GLY A 388 -10.30 35.48 13.89
CA GLY A 388 -11.12 35.28 12.69
C GLY A 388 -11.57 36.52 11.95
N ASP A 389 -11.16 37.72 12.38
CA ASP A 389 -11.48 39.01 11.76
C ASP A 389 -10.26 39.82 11.34
N GLU A 390 -9.06 39.24 11.56
CA GLU A 390 -7.80 39.91 11.31
C GLU A 390 -7.45 39.95 9.81
N GLU A 391 -6.71 40.99 9.41
CA GLU A 391 -6.05 41.05 8.10
C GLU A 391 -4.68 40.42 8.20
N ILE A 392 -4.43 39.41 7.40
CA ILE A 392 -3.18 38.62 7.37
C ILE A 392 -2.41 38.85 6.07
N VAL A 393 -1.11 38.75 6.12
CA VAL A 393 -0.24 38.82 4.93
C VAL A 393 -0.30 37.49 4.20
N VAL A 394 -0.72 37.52 2.92
CA VAL A 394 -0.80 36.34 2.05
C VAL A 394 0.17 36.40 0.86
N GLY A 395 0.87 37.48 0.61
CA GLY A 395 1.84 37.69 -0.48
C GLY A 395 2.83 38.78 -0.14
N SER A 396 3.98 38.90 -0.75
CA SER A 396 4.68 37.90 -1.58
C SER A 396 5.44 36.90 -0.71
N PHE A 397 5.70 35.70 -1.25
CA PHE A 397 6.48 34.64 -0.57
C PHE A 397 7.83 35.15 -0.03
N LYS A 398 8.52 36.04 -0.81
CA LYS A 398 9.78 36.67 -0.39
C LYS A 398 9.58 37.59 0.81
N ALA A 399 8.48 38.34 0.86
CA ALA A 399 8.14 39.21 1.99
C ALA A 399 7.91 38.37 3.25
N ILE A 400 7.09 37.33 3.19
CA ILE A 400 6.72 36.48 4.33
C ILE A 400 7.95 35.75 4.89
N ASN A 401 8.80 35.20 4.03
CA ASN A 401 9.90 34.33 4.49
C ASN A 401 11.22 35.05 4.79
N ARG A 402 11.47 36.25 4.20
CA ARG A 402 12.76 36.92 4.32
C ARG A 402 12.73 38.36 4.77
N GLU A 403 11.69 39.12 4.45
CA GLU A 403 11.70 40.58 4.61
C GLU A 403 10.88 41.06 5.82
N LEU A 404 9.85 40.26 6.22
CA LEU A 404 8.99 40.59 7.36
C LEU A 404 9.61 40.09 8.67
N GLU A 405 9.70 41.00 9.60
CA GLU A 405 10.01 40.77 11.01
C GLU A 405 8.90 41.39 11.86
N ASP A 406 8.84 41.04 13.14
CA ASP A 406 7.83 41.58 14.04
C ASP A 406 7.99 43.11 14.17
N GLY A 407 6.89 43.84 13.92
CA GLY A 407 6.87 45.30 14.01
C GLY A 407 7.30 46.08 12.75
N VAL A 408 7.53 45.43 11.61
CA VAL A 408 7.90 46.08 10.34
C VAL A 408 6.71 46.79 9.72
N LYS A 409 6.93 48.04 9.24
CA LYS A 409 5.90 48.81 8.49
C LYS A 409 5.66 48.16 7.12
N VAL A 410 4.37 47.96 6.79
CA VAL A 410 3.96 47.33 5.52
C VAL A 410 3.08 48.29 4.70
N LYS A 411 3.24 48.20 3.39
CA LYS A 411 2.37 48.89 2.42
C LYS A 411 1.48 47.84 1.76
N VAL A 412 0.18 47.92 2.08
CA VAL A 412 -0.80 47.01 1.48
C VAL A 412 -0.95 47.29 -0.02
N LEU A 413 -0.68 46.31 -0.84
CA LEU A 413 -0.96 46.33 -2.26
C LEU A 413 -2.41 45.84 -2.46
N LYS A 414 -3.30 46.71 -2.94
CA LYS A 414 -4.65 46.29 -3.34
C LYS A 414 -4.55 45.29 -4.49
N THR A 415 -4.97 44.07 -4.26
CA THR A 415 -5.11 43.07 -5.30
C THR A 415 -6.19 43.56 -6.29
N LYS A 416 -5.81 43.77 -7.55
CA LYS A 416 -6.82 43.89 -8.62
C LYS A 416 -7.53 42.53 -8.71
N LYS A 417 -8.86 42.55 -8.48
CA LYS A 417 -9.74 41.42 -8.75
C LYS A 417 -9.68 40.97 -10.20
#